data_5d4e3b077a06321662a38c77c203e045
#
_entry.id   5d4e3b077a06321662a38c77c203e045
#
_cell.length_a   1.000
_cell.length_b   1.000
_cell.length_c   1.000
_cell.angle_alpha   90.00
_cell.angle_beta   90.00
_cell.angle_gamma   90.00
#
_symmetry.space_group_name_H-M   'P 1'
#
loop_
_entity.id
_entity.type
_entity.pdbx_description
1 polymer ?
#
loop_
_entity_poly.entity_id
_entity_poly.type
_entity_poly.pdbx_seq_one_letter_code
_entity_poly.pdbx_strand_id
1 'polypeptide(L)'
;MEEILIDCSPGVSGDMLLGAFHDLGVPKYEIEKTLACFGLENLYYLNFKESQNCSIRGIKVDVEKVDQSTKRDWSSIKDLILKAQLEKQLKRRIYNVFESLALAEGRVHGINPEE
;
A
#
# COMPACT_ATOMS: atom_id res chain seq x y z
N MET A 1 -14.37 10.67 -20.48
CA MET A 1 -14.03 10.05 -19.18
C MET A 1 -12.95 9.01 -19.40
N GLU A 2 -11.89 9.11 -18.65
CA GLU A 2 -10.82 8.13 -18.75
C GLU A 2 -11.13 6.93 -17.84
N GLU A 3 -10.84 5.74 -18.34
CA GLU A 3 -11.06 4.51 -17.59
C GLU A 3 -9.73 3.76 -17.44
N ILE A 4 -9.57 3.06 -16.33
CA ILE A 4 -8.42 2.22 -16.08
C ILE A 4 -8.89 0.77 -15.98
N LEU A 5 -8.29 -0.10 -16.77
CA LEU A 5 -8.51 -1.54 -16.69
C LEU A 5 -7.34 -2.17 -15.93
N ILE A 6 -7.64 -2.88 -14.86
CA ILE A 6 -6.61 -3.60 -14.08
C ILE A 6 -6.79 -5.10 -14.33
N ASP A 7 -5.81 -5.71 -14.99
CA ASP A 7 -5.79 -7.15 -15.22
C ASP A 7 -5.05 -7.84 -14.07
N CYS A 8 -5.79 -8.52 -13.22
CA CYS A 8 -5.26 -9.20 -12.03
C CYS A 8 -5.08 -10.71 -12.25
N SER A 9 -5.11 -11.19 -13.48
CA SER A 9 -5.03 -12.62 -13.78
C SER A 9 -3.84 -13.33 -13.13
N PRO A 10 -2.61 -12.76 -13.15
CA PRO A 10 -1.46 -13.36 -12.48
C PRO A 10 -1.35 -13.00 -11.00
N GLY A 11 -2.35 -12.34 -10.42
CA GLY A 11 -2.31 -11.78 -9.08
C GLY A 11 -1.85 -10.34 -9.08
N VAL A 12 -2.09 -9.64 -7.97
CA VAL A 12 -1.71 -8.24 -7.80
C VAL A 12 -1.31 -7.99 -6.35
N SER A 13 -0.33 -7.11 -6.15
CA SER A 13 0.10 -6.65 -4.83
C SER A 13 0.15 -5.12 -4.81
N GLY A 14 0.30 -4.54 -3.60
CA GLY A 14 0.37 -3.09 -3.44
C GLY A 14 1.53 -2.45 -4.20
N ASP A 15 2.71 -3.05 -4.14
CA ASP A 15 3.89 -2.56 -4.85
C ASP A 15 3.73 -2.67 -6.37
N MET A 16 3.10 -3.71 -6.87
CA MET A 16 2.77 -3.83 -8.29
C MET A 16 1.82 -2.71 -8.74
N LEU A 17 0.82 -2.38 -7.95
CA LEU A 17 -0.10 -1.27 -8.25
C LEU A 17 0.62 0.07 -8.24
N LEU A 18 1.52 0.30 -7.29
CA LEU A 18 2.31 1.53 -7.26
C LEU A 18 3.15 1.69 -8.53
N GLY A 19 3.80 0.62 -8.97
CA GLY A 19 4.57 0.62 -10.21
C GLY A 19 3.72 0.91 -11.43
N ALA A 20 2.56 0.28 -11.52
CA ALA A 20 1.63 0.48 -12.62
C ALA A 20 1.11 1.92 -12.68
N PHE A 21 0.70 2.49 -11.56
CA PHE A 21 0.24 3.88 -11.51
C PHE A 21 1.35 4.86 -11.85
N HIS A 22 2.57 4.61 -11.38
CA HIS A 22 3.72 5.45 -11.72
C HIS A 22 3.98 5.41 -13.23
N ASP A 23 3.92 4.25 -13.84
CA ASP A 23 4.11 4.09 -15.28
C ASP A 23 3.01 4.78 -16.09
N LEU A 24 1.80 4.86 -15.55
CA LEU A 24 0.69 5.59 -16.17
C LEU A 24 0.82 7.11 -16.03
N GLY A 25 1.77 7.60 -15.27
CA GLY A 25 2.04 9.02 -15.14
C GLY A 25 1.84 9.63 -13.75
N VAL A 26 1.56 8.81 -12.73
CA VAL A 26 1.47 9.32 -11.36
C VAL A 26 2.88 9.58 -10.83
N PRO A 27 3.25 10.84 -10.54
CA PRO A 27 4.60 11.12 -10.07
C PRO A 27 4.86 10.56 -8.68
N LYS A 28 6.12 10.24 -8.42
CA LYS A 28 6.56 9.73 -7.12
C LYS A 28 6.14 10.64 -5.96
N TYR A 29 6.25 11.97 -6.14
CA TYR A 29 5.91 12.92 -5.08
C TYR A 29 4.44 12.86 -4.67
N GLU A 30 3.53 12.53 -5.58
CA GLU A 30 2.11 12.38 -5.25
C GLU A 30 1.87 11.17 -4.35
N ILE A 31 2.56 10.09 -4.61
CA ILE A 31 2.50 8.88 -3.77
C ILE A 31 3.07 9.19 -2.38
N GLU A 32 4.23 9.84 -2.32
CA GLU A 32 4.89 10.20 -1.07
C GLU A 32 4.07 11.21 -0.27
N LYS A 33 3.42 12.16 -0.94
CA LYS A 33 2.54 13.15 -0.31
C LYS A 33 1.35 12.47 0.38
N THR A 34 0.76 11.49 -0.27
CA THR A 34 -0.35 10.72 0.31
C THR A 34 0.12 9.93 1.53
N LEU A 35 1.28 9.29 1.44
CA LEU A 35 1.83 8.52 2.55
C LEU A 35 2.24 9.41 3.72
N ALA A 36 2.63 10.67 3.47
CA ALA A 36 2.93 11.64 4.52
C ALA A 36 1.71 11.94 5.40
N CYS A 37 0.49 11.78 4.86
CA CYS A 37 -0.73 11.93 5.64
C CYS A 37 -0.84 10.92 6.79
N PHE A 38 -0.09 9.82 6.72
CA PHE A 38 -0.02 8.81 7.78
C PHE A 38 1.18 9.01 8.71
N GLY A 39 2.00 10.05 8.49
CA GLY A 39 3.19 10.29 9.28
C GLY A 39 4.33 9.31 9.00
N LEU A 40 4.35 8.74 7.79
CA LEU A 40 5.33 7.69 7.43
C LEU A 40 6.52 8.21 6.62
N GLU A 41 6.61 9.50 6.36
CA GLU A 41 7.51 10.10 5.38
C GLU A 41 9.00 9.80 5.60
N ASN A 42 9.41 9.53 6.83
CA ASN A 42 10.82 9.27 7.15
C ASN A 42 11.10 7.80 7.49
N LEU A 43 10.13 6.91 7.22
CA LEU A 43 10.21 5.51 7.63
C LEU A 43 10.45 4.55 6.48
N TYR A 44 10.53 5.06 5.25
CA TYR A 44 10.68 4.22 4.07
C TYR A 44 11.36 4.98 2.93
N TYR A 45 11.83 4.21 1.93
CA TYR A 45 12.30 4.72 0.65
C TYR A 45 11.59 3.97 -0.47
N LEU A 46 11.15 4.71 -1.49
CA LEU A 46 10.55 4.12 -2.70
C LEU A 46 11.54 4.24 -3.86
N ASN A 47 11.87 3.12 -4.49
CA ASN A 47 12.69 3.08 -5.69
C ASN A 47 11.87 2.53 -6.85
N PHE A 48 11.74 3.34 -7.91
CA PHE A 48 11.04 2.95 -9.14
C PHE A 48 12.09 2.64 -10.21
N LYS A 49 12.06 1.43 -10.74
CA LYS A 49 13.00 0.99 -11.76
C LYS A 49 12.27 0.39 -12.94
N GLU A 50 12.74 0.70 -14.14
CA GLU A 50 12.29 0.02 -15.34
C GLU A 50 12.78 -1.43 -15.31
N SER A 51 11.90 -2.37 -15.63
CA SER A 51 12.16 -3.79 -15.57
C SER A 51 11.48 -4.51 -16.73
N GLN A 52 11.98 -5.67 -17.10
CA GLN A 52 11.37 -6.52 -18.12
C GLN A 52 11.11 -7.90 -17.54
N ASN A 53 9.92 -8.42 -17.84
CA ASN A 53 9.55 -9.79 -17.51
C ASN A 53 8.92 -10.40 -18.76
N CYS A 54 9.46 -11.50 -19.23
CA CYS A 54 9.02 -12.17 -20.46
C CYS A 54 8.96 -11.19 -21.65
N SER A 55 9.97 -10.34 -21.79
CA SER A 55 10.10 -9.31 -22.84
C SER A 55 9.06 -8.19 -22.78
N ILE A 56 8.27 -8.12 -21.70
CA ILE A 56 7.32 -7.03 -21.46
C ILE A 56 7.96 -6.05 -20.48
N ARG A 57 8.01 -4.78 -20.88
CA ARG A 57 8.50 -3.68 -20.06
C ARG A 57 7.49 -3.32 -18.99
N GLY A 58 7.97 -2.99 -17.82
CA GLY A 58 7.16 -2.47 -16.73
C GLY A 58 7.99 -1.71 -15.73
N ILE A 59 7.35 -1.19 -14.69
CA ILE A 59 8.01 -0.50 -13.57
C ILE A 59 7.93 -1.39 -12.34
N LYS A 60 9.08 -1.66 -11.75
CA LYS A 60 9.18 -2.35 -10.47
C LYS A 60 9.42 -1.33 -9.37
N VAL A 61 8.69 -1.45 -8.28
CA VAL A 61 8.86 -0.60 -7.10
C VAL A 61 9.46 -1.43 -5.98
N ASP A 62 10.57 -0.94 -5.44
CA ASP A 62 11.15 -1.49 -4.21
C ASP A 62 10.84 -0.56 -3.06
N VAL A 63 10.23 -1.10 -2.01
CA VAL A 63 9.92 -0.37 -0.78
C VAL A 63 10.92 -0.80 0.28
N GLU A 64 11.83 0.11 0.64
CA GLU A 64 12.83 -0.16 1.67
C GLU A 64 12.41 0.48 2.98
N LYS A 65 12.42 -0.29 4.06
CA LYS A 65 12.14 0.22 5.40
C LYS A 65 13.42 0.77 6.02
N VAL A 66 13.31 1.92 6.66
CA VAL A 66 14.43 2.49 7.43
C VAL A 66 14.70 1.65 8.67
N ASP A 67 13.64 1.21 9.36
CA ASP A 67 13.73 0.36 10.55
C ASP A 67 13.02 -0.96 10.28
N GLN A 68 13.81 -2.05 10.23
CA GLN A 68 13.31 -3.40 9.96
C GLN A 68 12.69 -4.06 11.19
N SER A 69 12.92 -3.52 12.38
CA SER A 69 12.47 -4.13 13.63
C SER A 69 11.01 -3.80 13.96
N THR A 70 10.44 -2.76 13.36
CA THR A 70 9.08 -2.32 13.67
C THR A 70 8.06 -3.24 13.03
N LYS A 71 7.30 -3.92 13.87
CA LYS A 71 6.12 -4.67 13.45
C LYS A 71 4.88 -3.89 13.84
N ARG A 72 3.88 -3.87 12.95
CA ARG A 72 2.62 -3.19 13.21
C ARG A 72 1.50 -4.21 13.30
N ASP A 73 0.82 -4.22 14.45
CA ASP A 73 -0.39 -5.00 14.63
C ASP A 73 -1.61 -4.21 14.08
N TRP A 74 -2.76 -4.85 14.09
CA TRP A 74 -4.00 -4.22 13.61
C TRP A 74 -4.33 -2.96 14.40
N SER A 75 -4.13 -2.96 15.70
CA SER A 75 -4.40 -1.81 16.55
C SER A 75 -3.57 -0.60 16.15
N SER A 76 -2.27 -0.78 15.88
CA SER A 76 -1.37 0.28 15.43
C SER A 76 -1.77 0.81 14.06
N ILE A 77 -2.09 -0.08 13.11
CA ILE A 77 -2.52 0.29 11.76
C ILE A 77 -3.83 1.06 11.81
N LYS A 78 -4.77 0.61 12.60
CA LYS A 78 -6.06 1.26 12.80
C LYS A 78 -5.89 2.69 13.30
N ASP A 79 -5.01 2.91 14.28
CA ASP A 79 -4.71 4.25 14.79
C ASP A 79 -4.10 5.15 13.72
N LEU A 80 -3.18 4.63 12.92
CA LEU A 80 -2.60 5.38 11.81
C LEU A 80 -3.66 5.83 10.82
N ILE A 81 -4.58 4.95 10.45
CA ILE A 81 -5.65 5.26 9.51
C ILE A 81 -6.59 6.32 10.08
N LEU A 82 -7.01 6.16 11.33
CA LEU A 82 -7.96 7.07 11.96
C LEU A 82 -7.38 8.47 12.17
N LYS A 83 -6.07 8.57 12.41
CA LYS A 83 -5.39 9.86 12.62
C LYS A 83 -4.93 10.52 11.32
N ALA A 84 -4.95 9.81 10.20
CA ALA A 84 -4.51 10.34 8.92
C ALA A 84 -5.42 11.47 8.43
N GLN A 85 -4.82 12.52 7.85
CA GLN A 85 -5.57 13.64 7.27
C GLN A 85 -5.93 13.34 5.82
N LEU A 86 -6.92 12.48 5.64
CA LEU A 86 -7.40 12.05 4.34
C LEU A 86 -8.90 12.32 4.21
N GLU A 87 -9.38 12.34 2.97
CA GLU A 87 -10.80 12.40 2.69
C GLU A 87 -11.51 11.23 3.39
N LYS A 88 -12.68 11.52 3.96
CA LYS A 88 -13.42 10.57 4.79
C LYS A 88 -13.74 9.26 4.07
N GLN A 89 -14.17 9.34 2.82
CA GLN A 89 -14.50 8.14 2.03
C GLN A 89 -13.27 7.28 1.74
N LEU A 90 -12.16 7.92 1.40
CA LEU A 90 -10.90 7.23 1.16
C LEU A 90 -10.40 6.54 2.42
N LYS A 91 -10.43 7.25 3.54
CA LYS A 91 -10.05 6.71 4.85
C LYS A 91 -10.88 5.46 5.19
N ARG A 92 -12.20 5.52 4.96
CA ARG A 92 -13.09 4.39 5.20
C ARG A 92 -12.76 3.18 4.34
N ARG A 93 -12.44 3.40 3.06
CA ARG A 93 -12.07 2.31 2.14
C ARG A 93 -10.77 1.63 2.57
N ILE A 94 -9.77 2.43 2.95
CA ILE A 94 -8.50 1.91 3.45
C ILE A 94 -8.73 1.11 4.74
N TYR A 95 -9.50 1.64 5.66
CA TYR A 95 -9.85 0.97 6.91
C TYR A 95 -10.50 -0.39 6.65
N ASN A 96 -11.46 -0.44 5.74
CA ASN A 96 -12.20 -1.68 5.44
C ASN A 96 -11.28 -2.77 4.87
N VAL A 97 -10.32 -2.39 4.01
CA VAL A 97 -9.36 -3.35 3.45
C VAL A 97 -8.50 -3.96 4.55
N PHE A 98 -7.93 -3.14 5.41
CA PHE A 98 -7.06 -3.62 6.50
C PHE A 98 -7.85 -4.39 7.55
N GLU A 99 -9.08 -3.98 7.85
CA GLU A 99 -9.94 -4.71 8.77
C GLU A 99 -10.24 -6.12 8.26
N SER A 100 -10.56 -6.25 6.97
CA SER A 100 -10.81 -7.55 6.34
C SER A 100 -9.59 -8.45 6.43
N LEU A 101 -8.40 -7.91 6.21
CA LEU A 101 -7.14 -8.64 6.33
C LEU A 101 -6.91 -9.10 7.78
N ALA A 102 -7.12 -8.20 8.74
CA ALA A 102 -6.92 -8.51 10.15
C ALA A 102 -7.86 -9.61 10.64
N LEU A 103 -9.13 -9.56 10.23
CA LEU A 103 -10.11 -10.58 10.57
C LEU A 103 -9.75 -11.93 9.95
N ALA A 104 -9.28 -11.94 8.71
CA ALA A 104 -8.86 -13.15 8.03
C ALA A 104 -7.64 -13.79 8.71
N GLU A 105 -6.63 -12.99 9.05
CA GLU A 105 -5.44 -13.44 9.77
C GLU A 105 -5.81 -13.98 11.15
N GLY A 106 -6.70 -13.30 11.86
CA GLY A 106 -7.18 -13.74 13.16
C GLY A 106 -7.85 -15.12 13.10
N ARG A 107 -8.63 -15.37 12.06
CA ARG A 107 -9.27 -16.68 11.84
C ARG A 107 -8.26 -17.78 11.53
N VAL A 108 -7.28 -17.49 10.68
CA VAL A 108 -6.26 -18.46 10.28
C VAL A 108 -5.36 -18.84 11.45
N HIS A 109 -4.95 -17.85 12.25
CA HIS A 109 -4.02 -18.06 13.37
C HIS A 109 -4.72 -18.29 14.71
N GLY A 110 -6.04 -18.16 14.77
CA GLY A 110 -6.82 -18.36 16.01
C GLY A 110 -6.54 -17.30 17.08
N ILE A 111 -6.19 -16.11 16.69
CA ILE A 111 -5.88 -14.98 17.59
C ILE A 111 -6.87 -13.84 17.41
N ASN A 112 -6.96 -13.00 18.44
CA ASN A 112 -7.78 -11.78 18.38
C ASN A 112 -7.10 -10.76 17.46
N PRO A 113 -7.82 -10.19 16.47
CA PRO A 113 -7.25 -9.18 15.58
C PRO A 113 -6.67 -7.95 16.29
N GLU A 114 -7.15 -7.63 17.49
CA GLU A 114 -6.66 -6.49 18.27
C GLU A 114 -5.32 -6.77 18.97
N GLU A 115 -4.86 -8.00 18.93
CA GLU A 115 -3.55 -8.41 19.46
C GLU A 115 -2.50 -8.44 18.31
#